data_c75bb2b322d9c3f4c2174c80bc60312a
#
_entry.id   c75bb2b322d9c3f4c2174c80bc60312a
#
_cell.length_a   1.000
_cell.length_b   1.000
_cell.length_c   1.000
_cell.angle_alpha   90.00
_cell.angle_beta   90.00
_cell.angle_gamma   90.00
#
_symmetry.space_group_name_H-M   'P 1'
#
loop_
_entity.id
_entity.type
_entity.pdbx_description
1 polymer ?
#
loop_
_entity_poly.entity_id
_entity_poly.type
_entity_poly.pdbx_seq_one_letter_code
_entity_poly.pdbx_strand_id
1 'polypeptide(L)'
;MSSTKNPLHRLFHIDVAAHGDLSATKLDPRVNLAVISLGLSRTGTTSLQVALTKLGCEPTHGGVDLFRSMHWTNGFIDLFSKLVSRVWAAGDSALTDRVRSLMSGYRSATDVPLNMLIGESFAAYPDAKHILTVRPGGAEEWWTSFWNAGGFHFRSDIWRYVFRVLIYPVYSIRRADDKVQLYRQLWFQKYGSIGPSVRQA
;
A
#
# COMPACT_ATOMS: atom_id res chain seq x y z
N MET A 1 26.09 -17.16 -4.80
CA MET A 1 24.72 -17.68 -4.81
C MET A 1 23.85 -16.66 -5.54
N SER A 2 23.34 -17.03 -6.72
CA SER A 2 22.59 -16.13 -7.61
C SER A 2 21.22 -15.86 -7.02
N SER A 3 20.98 -14.62 -6.57
CA SER A 3 19.65 -14.15 -6.21
C SER A 3 18.78 -14.17 -7.46
N THR A 4 17.88 -15.12 -7.55
CA THR A 4 16.84 -15.17 -8.58
C THR A 4 15.96 -13.95 -8.43
N LYS A 5 16.26 -12.88 -9.16
CA LYS A 5 15.46 -11.65 -9.19
C LYS A 5 14.03 -12.00 -9.61
N ASN A 6 13.09 -11.85 -8.69
CA ASN A 6 11.68 -12.08 -8.94
C ASN A 6 11.24 -11.24 -10.16
N PRO A 7 10.65 -11.83 -11.22
CA PRO A 7 10.27 -11.12 -12.45
C PRO A 7 9.32 -9.94 -12.19
N LEU A 8 8.57 -9.96 -11.09
CA LEU A 8 7.72 -8.84 -10.68
C LEU A 8 8.51 -7.56 -10.39
N HIS A 9 9.75 -7.66 -9.94
CA HIS A 9 10.59 -6.49 -9.68
C HIS A 9 10.94 -5.72 -10.96
N ARG A 10 11.08 -6.43 -12.09
CA ARG A 10 11.30 -5.78 -13.40
C ARG A 10 10.05 -5.12 -13.95
N LEU A 11 8.88 -5.74 -13.73
CA LEU A 11 7.60 -5.26 -14.25
C LEU A 11 7.16 -3.95 -13.57
N PHE A 12 7.49 -3.77 -12.30
CA PHE A 12 7.07 -2.60 -11.51
C PHE A 12 8.19 -1.58 -11.28
N HIS A 13 9.33 -1.71 -11.94
CA HIS A 13 10.52 -0.86 -11.75
C HIS A 13 10.93 -0.72 -10.27
N ILE A 14 10.79 -1.81 -9.50
CA ILE A 14 11.11 -1.82 -8.09
C ILE A 14 12.60 -2.12 -7.95
N ASP A 15 13.36 -1.12 -7.53
CA ASP A 15 14.76 -1.32 -7.16
C ASP A 15 14.85 -1.92 -5.74
N VAL A 16 14.99 -3.24 -5.70
CA VAL A 16 15.08 -4.01 -4.44
C VAL A 16 16.36 -3.66 -3.67
N ALA A 17 17.41 -3.25 -4.38
CA ALA A 17 18.68 -2.88 -3.74
C ALA A 17 18.57 -1.60 -2.91
N ALA A 18 17.68 -0.68 -3.33
CA ALA A 18 17.43 0.56 -2.59
C ALA A 18 16.63 0.35 -1.29
N HIS A 19 15.94 -0.78 -1.14
CA HIS A 19 15.02 -1.03 -0.04
C HIS A 19 15.48 -2.10 0.97
N GLY A 20 16.68 -2.68 0.78
CA GLY A 20 17.16 -3.80 1.60
C GLY A 20 16.30 -5.08 1.43
N ASP A 21 16.80 -6.19 1.88
CA ASP A 21 16.06 -7.46 1.93
C ASP A 21 15.30 -7.56 3.27
N LEU A 22 14.08 -7.03 3.32
CA LEU A 22 13.22 -7.14 4.51
C LEU A 22 12.73 -8.57 4.75
N SER A 23 12.84 -9.47 3.77
CA SER A 23 12.49 -10.89 3.96
C SER A 23 13.43 -11.58 4.94
N ALA A 24 14.64 -11.05 5.11
CA ALA A 24 15.65 -11.53 6.06
C ALA A 24 15.57 -10.83 7.42
N THR A 25 14.89 -9.69 7.53
CA THR A 25 14.79 -8.96 8.80
C THR A 25 13.68 -9.57 9.65
N LYS A 26 14.07 -10.27 10.71
CA LYS A 26 13.12 -10.76 11.71
C LYS A 26 12.55 -9.55 12.46
N LEU A 27 11.29 -9.23 12.17
CA LEU A 27 10.58 -8.14 12.85
C LEU A 27 10.43 -8.46 14.34
N ASP A 28 10.76 -7.51 15.21
CA ASP A 28 10.50 -7.62 16.64
C ASP A 28 9.07 -7.11 16.94
N PRO A 29 8.15 -7.97 17.36
CA PRO A 29 6.76 -7.58 17.59
C PRO A 29 6.58 -6.55 18.71
N ARG A 30 7.61 -6.27 19.52
CA ARG A 30 7.61 -5.24 20.55
C ARG A 30 7.80 -3.83 19.98
N VAL A 31 8.29 -3.72 18.74
CA VAL A 31 8.43 -2.44 18.06
C VAL A 31 7.06 -1.95 17.61
N ASN A 32 6.75 -0.71 17.99
CA ASN A 32 5.51 -0.03 17.59
C ASN A 32 5.80 1.07 16.58
N LEU A 33 4.79 1.38 15.77
CA LEU A 33 4.88 2.50 14.83
C LEU A 33 5.06 3.83 15.59
N ALA A 34 6.13 4.53 15.24
CA ALA A 34 6.44 5.87 15.75
C ALA A 34 6.19 6.96 14.68
N VAL A 35 6.22 6.59 13.39
CA VAL A 35 6.01 7.52 12.27
C VAL A 35 5.12 6.88 11.22
N ILE A 36 4.08 7.58 10.80
CA ILE A 36 3.13 7.14 9.77
C ILE A 36 3.01 8.21 8.69
N SER A 37 3.29 7.84 7.44
CA SER A 37 3.04 8.70 6.30
C SER A 37 1.64 8.44 5.73
N LEU A 38 0.86 9.49 5.63
CA LEU A 38 -0.50 9.49 5.08
C LEU A 38 -0.54 9.90 3.60
N GLY A 39 0.61 10.20 3.01
CA GLY A 39 0.71 10.57 1.60
C GLY A 39 0.29 9.44 0.67
N LEU A 40 -0.41 9.81 -0.41
CA LEU A 40 -0.79 8.88 -1.44
C LEU A 40 0.44 8.34 -2.19
N SER A 41 0.32 7.16 -2.78
CA SER A 41 1.33 6.66 -3.73
C SER A 41 1.64 7.74 -4.77
N ARG A 42 2.92 7.87 -5.17
CA ARG A 42 3.41 8.89 -6.10
C ARG A 42 3.57 10.32 -5.53
N THR A 43 3.49 10.48 -4.23
CA THR A 43 3.83 11.75 -3.55
C THR A 43 5.24 11.76 -2.93
N GLY A 44 6.12 10.85 -3.34
CA GLY A 44 7.48 10.70 -2.81
C GLY A 44 7.59 9.72 -1.64
N THR A 45 6.64 8.81 -1.48
CA THR A 45 6.60 7.81 -0.40
C THR A 45 7.86 6.94 -0.34
N THR A 46 8.42 6.57 -1.49
CA THR A 46 9.69 5.81 -1.56
C THR A 46 10.88 6.62 -1.05
N SER A 47 10.97 7.89 -1.41
CA SER A 47 12.03 8.78 -0.91
C SER A 47 11.91 9.02 0.59
N LEU A 48 10.67 9.15 1.07
CA LEU A 48 10.40 9.25 2.51
C LEU A 48 10.77 7.98 3.25
N GLN A 49 10.50 6.79 2.69
CA GLN A 49 10.93 5.51 3.26
C GLN A 49 12.43 5.48 3.46
N VAL A 50 13.20 5.85 2.43
CA VAL A 50 14.67 5.93 2.53
C VAL A 50 15.13 6.94 3.58
N ALA A 51 14.47 8.09 3.65
CA ALA A 51 14.79 9.11 4.65
C ALA A 51 14.51 8.63 6.08
N LEU A 52 13.38 7.98 6.32
CA LEU A 52 13.02 7.42 7.62
C LEU A 52 14.01 6.32 8.07
N THR A 53 14.44 5.48 7.13
CA THR A 53 15.51 4.50 7.36
C THR A 53 16.80 5.18 7.81
N LYS A 54 17.25 6.22 7.08
CA LYS A 54 18.47 6.97 7.45
C LYS A 54 18.37 7.69 8.80
N LEU A 55 17.16 8.05 9.22
CA LEU A 55 16.87 8.68 10.52
C LEU A 55 16.72 7.66 11.67
N GLY A 56 16.95 6.38 11.41
CA GLY A 56 16.84 5.32 12.43
C GLY A 56 15.40 4.93 12.77
N CYS A 57 14.44 5.24 11.90
CA CYS A 57 13.04 4.82 12.05
C CYS A 57 12.77 3.45 11.41
N GLU A 58 13.73 2.54 11.48
CA GLU A 58 13.63 1.17 10.95
C GLU A 58 13.00 0.21 11.96
N PRO A 59 12.37 -0.90 11.48
CA PRO A 59 12.02 -1.21 10.10
C PRO A 59 10.90 -0.31 9.56
N THR A 60 10.99 0.04 8.28
CA THR A 60 10.00 0.88 7.60
C THR A 60 9.14 0.05 6.65
N HIS A 61 7.82 0.05 6.85
CA HIS A 61 6.88 -0.52 5.88
C HIS A 61 6.65 0.45 4.71
N GLY A 62 6.66 -0.07 3.49
CA GLY A 62 6.35 0.69 2.29
C GLY A 62 5.42 -0.06 1.35
N GLY A 63 4.84 0.62 0.35
CA GLY A 63 3.94 0.03 -0.62
C GLY A 63 4.53 -1.19 -1.36
N VAL A 64 5.85 -1.23 -1.50
CA VAL A 64 6.59 -2.36 -2.11
C VAL A 64 6.53 -3.63 -1.26
N ASP A 65 6.46 -3.51 0.06
CA ASP A 65 6.44 -4.65 0.97
C ASP A 65 5.18 -5.51 0.80
N LEU A 66 4.11 -4.90 0.30
CA LEU A 66 2.89 -5.59 -0.07
C LEU A 66 3.09 -6.67 -1.16
N PHE A 67 4.14 -6.56 -1.97
CA PHE A 67 4.46 -7.50 -3.03
C PHE A 67 5.57 -8.48 -2.67
N ARG A 68 6.27 -8.25 -1.56
CA ARG A 68 7.42 -9.07 -1.14
C ARG A 68 7.01 -10.32 -0.37
N SER A 69 5.91 -10.26 0.36
CA SER A 69 5.48 -11.36 1.23
C SER A 69 4.01 -11.71 0.99
N MET A 70 3.75 -13.00 0.77
CA MET A 70 2.38 -13.53 0.68
C MET A 70 1.62 -13.37 1.99
N HIS A 71 2.30 -13.39 3.13
CA HIS A 71 1.68 -13.12 4.43
C HIS A 71 1.04 -11.72 4.45
N TRP A 72 1.81 -10.69 4.05
CA TRP A 72 1.32 -9.31 3.96
C TRP A 72 0.21 -9.16 2.92
N THR A 73 0.41 -9.73 1.72
CA THR A 73 -0.59 -9.71 0.66
C THR A 73 -1.92 -10.28 1.13
N ASN A 74 -1.91 -11.45 1.77
CA ASN A 74 -3.12 -12.11 2.27
C ASN A 74 -3.74 -11.35 3.46
N GLY A 75 -2.91 -10.81 4.35
CA GLY A 75 -3.37 -9.99 5.47
C GLY A 75 -4.14 -8.75 5.02
N PHE A 76 -3.66 -8.07 3.97
CA PHE A 76 -4.34 -6.90 3.42
C PHE A 76 -5.54 -7.26 2.55
N ILE A 77 -5.55 -8.40 1.88
CA ILE A 77 -6.75 -8.88 1.19
C ILE A 77 -7.86 -9.14 2.20
N ASP A 78 -7.56 -9.80 3.32
CA ASP A 78 -8.53 -10.03 4.40
C ASP A 78 -9.07 -8.70 4.96
N LEU A 79 -8.16 -7.77 5.30
CA LEU A 79 -8.52 -6.45 5.81
C LEU A 79 -9.43 -5.68 4.84
N PHE A 80 -9.01 -5.54 3.59
CA PHE A 80 -9.75 -4.79 2.58
C PHE A 80 -11.06 -5.46 2.20
N SER A 81 -11.13 -6.80 2.14
CA SER A 81 -12.37 -7.50 1.87
C SER A 81 -13.44 -7.24 2.92
N LYS A 82 -13.06 -7.23 4.19
CA LYS A 82 -13.96 -6.92 5.31
C LYS A 82 -14.43 -5.47 5.30
N LEU A 83 -13.56 -4.53 4.94
CA LEU A 83 -13.92 -3.12 4.78
C LEU A 83 -14.88 -2.91 3.59
N VAL A 84 -14.56 -3.50 2.44
CA VAL A 84 -15.41 -3.39 1.23
C VAL A 84 -16.79 -4.02 1.47
N SER A 85 -16.84 -5.16 2.16
CA SER A 85 -18.08 -5.85 2.53
C SER A 85 -18.82 -5.21 3.71
N ARG A 86 -18.28 -4.12 4.28
CA ARG A 86 -18.85 -3.41 5.44
C ARG A 86 -19.04 -4.30 6.68
N VAL A 87 -18.26 -5.36 6.79
CA VAL A 87 -18.19 -6.19 7.99
C VAL A 87 -17.57 -5.40 9.14
N TRP A 88 -16.57 -4.55 8.80
CA TRP A 88 -15.99 -3.57 9.72
C TRP A 88 -16.33 -2.15 9.29
N ALA A 89 -16.64 -1.32 10.26
CA ALA A 89 -16.86 0.11 10.07
C ALA A 89 -15.70 0.93 10.63
N ALA A 90 -15.61 2.18 10.22
CA ALA A 90 -14.66 3.11 10.81
C ALA A 90 -14.92 3.22 12.34
N GLY A 91 -13.86 3.11 13.15
CA GLY A 91 -13.95 3.12 14.60
C GLY A 91 -14.17 1.74 15.26
N ASP A 92 -14.29 0.67 14.47
CA ASP A 92 -14.37 -0.69 14.99
C ASP A 92 -13.03 -1.10 15.64
N SER A 93 -13.10 -1.59 16.89
CA SER A 93 -11.91 -2.05 17.62
C SER A 93 -11.23 -3.23 16.93
N ALA A 94 -12.00 -4.15 16.33
CA ALA A 94 -11.46 -5.29 15.60
C ALA A 94 -10.66 -4.85 14.36
N LEU A 95 -11.08 -3.76 13.68
CA LEU A 95 -10.33 -3.16 12.60
C LEU A 95 -9.02 -2.55 13.10
N THR A 96 -9.08 -1.79 14.20
CA THR A 96 -7.91 -1.18 14.84
C THR A 96 -6.89 -2.24 15.27
N ASP A 97 -7.34 -3.32 15.89
CA ASP A 97 -6.48 -4.43 16.33
C ASP A 97 -5.88 -5.17 15.14
N ARG A 98 -6.62 -5.31 14.05
CA ARG A 98 -6.09 -5.90 12.82
C ARG A 98 -5.00 -5.03 12.19
N VAL A 99 -5.17 -3.71 12.18
CA VAL A 99 -4.14 -2.77 11.74
C VAL A 99 -2.88 -2.91 12.61
N ARG A 100 -3.02 -2.95 13.93
CA ARG A 100 -1.89 -3.18 14.86
C ARG A 100 -1.17 -4.51 14.57
N SER A 101 -1.93 -5.57 14.39
CA SER A 101 -1.38 -6.90 14.07
C SER A 101 -0.57 -6.90 12.77
N LEU A 102 -1.07 -6.24 11.73
CA LEU A 102 -0.39 -6.15 10.45
C LEU A 102 0.85 -5.25 10.48
N MET A 103 0.86 -4.21 11.29
CA MET A 103 1.98 -3.28 11.40
C MET A 103 2.96 -3.66 12.53
N SER A 104 2.73 -4.76 13.22
CA SER A 104 3.60 -5.21 14.31
C SER A 104 5.04 -5.42 13.83
N GLY A 105 5.99 -4.85 14.56
CA GLY A 105 7.42 -4.96 14.27
C GLY A 105 7.96 -3.85 13.35
N TYR A 106 7.11 -3.00 12.78
CA TYR A 106 7.54 -1.81 12.06
C TYR A 106 7.61 -0.60 12.98
N ARG A 107 8.64 0.22 12.79
CA ARG A 107 8.81 1.50 13.49
C ARG A 107 8.26 2.68 12.69
N SER A 108 8.24 2.55 11.38
CA SER A 108 7.59 3.53 10.51
C SER A 108 6.84 2.87 9.36
N ALA A 109 5.87 3.59 8.80
CA ALA A 109 5.11 3.13 7.65
C ALA A 109 4.84 4.27 6.66
N THR A 110 4.91 3.93 5.38
CA THR A 110 4.61 4.83 4.27
C THR A 110 3.67 4.15 3.28
N ASP A 111 2.88 4.96 2.55
CA ASP A 111 2.04 4.45 1.46
C ASP A 111 0.86 3.56 1.91
N VAL A 112 0.42 2.66 1.04
CA VAL A 112 -0.67 1.70 1.31
C VAL A 112 -0.23 0.70 2.38
N PRO A 113 -1.09 0.34 3.33
CA PRO A 113 -2.54 0.61 3.40
C PRO A 113 -2.93 1.81 4.26
N LEU A 114 -2.01 2.38 5.05
CA LEU A 114 -2.36 3.32 6.11
C LEU A 114 -2.91 4.64 5.57
N ASN A 115 -2.52 5.04 4.36
CA ASN A 115 -3.10 6.18 3.66
C ASN A 115 -4.60 6.02 3.34
N MET A 116 -5.12 4.78 3.34
CA MET A 116 -6.57 4.50 3.21
C MET A 116 -7.28 4.33 4.56
N LEU A 117 -6.51 4.17 5.62
CA LEU A 117 -6.97 3.86 6.98
C LEU A 117 -6.56 4.98 7.96
N ILE A 118 -6.79 6.24 7.55
CA ILE A 118 -6.31 7.41 8.29
C ILE A 118 -6.88 7.43 9.71
N GLY A 119 -8.21 7.32 9.85
CA GLY A 119 -8.86 7.32 11.16
C GLY A 119 -8.41 6.16 12.04
N GLU A 120 -8.31 4.97 11.45
CA GLU A 120 -7.86 3.77 12.13
C GLU A 120 -6.39 3.85 12.54
N SER A 121 -5.55 4.50 11.73
CA SER A 121 -4.14 4.71 12.08
C SER A 121 -3.98 5.65 13.28
N PHE A 122 -4.77 6.71 13.37
CA PHE A 122 -4.82 7.57 14.55
C PHE A 122 -5.30 6.82 15.79
N ALA A 123 -6.35 6.00 15.65
CA ALA A 123 -6.88 5.21 16.77
C ALA A 123 -5.90 4.09 17.20
N ALA A 124 -5.22 3.47 16.25
CA ALA A 124 -4.27 2.41 16.56
C ALA A 124 -2.97 2.93 17.19
N TYR A 125 -2.50 4.10 16.76
CA TYR A 125 -1.19 4.67 17.13
C TYR A 125 -1.30 6.16 17.47
N PRO A 126 -1.96 6.51 18.59
CA PRO A 126 -2.22 7.91 18.93
C PRO A 126 -0.95 8.73 19.17
N ASP A 127 0.13 8.07 19.60
CA ASP A 127 1.42 8.72 19.88
C ASP A 127 2.33 8.80 18.63
N ALA A 128 1.96 8.18 17.51
CA ALA A 128 2.76 8.22 16.30
C ALA A 128 2.74 9.61 15.64
N LYS A 129 3.87 10.03 15.10
CA LYS A 129 3.96 11.25 14.28
C LYS A 129 3.41 10.98 12.88
N HIS A 130 2.45 11.80 12.45
CA HIS A 130 1.86 11.68 11.13
C HIS A 130 2.47 12.70 10.15
N ILE A 131 2.89 12.21 8.99
CA ILE A 131 3.50 13.01 7.93
C ILE A 131 2.59 12.94 6.69
N LEU A 132 2.18 14.09 6.17
CA LEU A 132 1.46 14.16 4.91
C LEU A 132 2.42 14.63 3.82
N THR A 133 2.72 13.74 2.87
CA THR A 133 3.46 14.12 1.66
C THR A 133 2.48 14.45 0.55
N VAL A 134 2.71 15.59 -0.09
CA VAL A 134 1.91 16.09 -1.23
C VAL A 134 2.83 16.35 -2.42
N ARG A 135 2.26 16.34 -3.61
CA ARG A 135 3.01 16.65 -4.82
C ARG A 135 3.03 18.17 -5.03
N PRO A 136 4.20 18.77 -5.37
CA PRO A 136 4.30 20.23 -5.54
C PRO A 136 3.34 20.79 -6.59
N GLY A 137 3.15 20.09 -7.72
CA GLY A 137 2.23 20.44 -8.80
C GLY A 137 0.76 20.11 -8.53
N GLY A 138 0.41 19.71 -7.30
CA GLY A 138 -0.97 19.46 -6.90
C GLY A 138 -1.58 18.19 -7.48
N ALA A 139 -2.92 18.18 -7.52
CA ALA A 139 -3.69 16.98 -7.86
C ALA A 139 -3.51 16.53 -9.32
N GLU A 140 -3.35 17.45 -10.25
CA GLU A 140 -3.18 17.13 -11.67
C GLU A 140 -1.84 16.45 -11.96
N GLU A 141 -0.76 16.99 -11.40
CA GLU A 141 0.55 16.37 -11.53
C GLU A 141 0.59 15.00 -10.82
N TRP A 142 -0.03 14.92 -9.65
CA TRP A 142 -0.18 13.65 -8.94
C TRP A 142 -0.93 12.63 -9.81
N TRP A 143 -2.08 13.00 -10.37
CA TRP A 143 -2.89 12.12 -11.21
C TRP A 143 -2.11 11.62 -12.43
N THR A 144 -1.41 12.53 -13.13
CA THR A 144 -0.58 12.18 -14.28
C THR A 144 0.51 11.16 -13.89
N SER A 145 1.18 11.40 -12.77
CA SER A 145 2.22 10.49 -12.27
C SER A 145 1.65 9.14 -11.83
N PHE A 146 0.50 9.14 -11.16
CA PHE A 146 -0.19 7.93 -10.74
C PHE A 146 -0.64 7.09 -11.93
N TRP A 147 -1.25 7.76 -12.93
CA TRP A 147 -1.73 7.11 -14.15
C TRP A 147 -0.59 6.47 -14.96
N ASN A 148 0.50 7.17 -15.12
CA ASN A 148 1.66 6.68 -15.85
C ASN A 148 2.37 5.52 -15.14
N ALA A 149 2.30 5.46 -13.82
CA ALA A 149 2.96 4.41 -13.04
C ALA A 149 2.16 3.10 -12.93
N GLY A 150 0.84 3.17 -12.96
CA GLY A 150 0.02 1.98 -12.73
C GLY A 150 -1.45 2.16 -13.01
N GLY A 151 -1.83 3.28 -13.60
CA GLY A 151 -3.24 3.60 -13.90
C GLY A 151 -3.90 2.62 -14.86
N PHE A 152 -3.12 1.78 -15.56
CA PHE A 152 -3.68 0.74 -16.43
C PHE A 152 -4.59 -0.25 -15.67
N HIS A 153 -4.36 -0.48 -14.38
CA HIS A 153 -5.26 -1.29 -13.53
C HIS A 153 -6.64 -0.66 -13.32
N PHE A 154 -6.75 0.64 -13.57
CA PHE A 154 -7.99 1.40 -13.49
C PHE A 154 -8.66 1.63 -14.87
N ARG A 155 -8.06 1.12 -15.96
CA ARG A 155 -8.64 1.18 -17.32
C ARG A 155 -9.87 0.27 -17.45
N SER A 156 -10.34 0.11 -18.69
CA SER A 156 -11.57 -0.60 -18.99
C SER A 156 -11.61 -2.02 -18.42
N ASP A 157 -12.82 -2.48 -18.07
CA ASP A 157 -13.06 -3.78 -17.47
C ASP A 157 -12.64 -4.94 -18.39
N ILE A 158 -12.70 -4.75 -19.73
CA ILE A 158 -12.29 -5.76 -20.72
C ILE A 158 -10.79 -6.09 -20.58
N TRP A 159 -9.92 -5.07 -20.56
CA TRP A 159 -8.49 -5.28 -20.44
C TRP A 159 -8.09 -5.89 -19.10
N ARG A 160 -8.80 -5.53 -18.05
CA ARG A 160 -8.60 -6.16 -16.74
C ARG A 160 -9.03 -7.62 -16.76
N TYR A 161 -10.14 -7.93 -17.40
CA TYR A 161 -10.60 -9.32 -17.54
C TYR A 161 -9.57 -10.15 -18.31
N VAL A 162 -9.11 -9.68 -19.47
CA VAL A 162 -8.06 -10.35 -20.26
C VAL A 162 -6.80 -10.55 -19.43
N PHE A 163 -6.33 -9.51 -18.75
CA PHE A 163 -5.15 -9.61 -17.87
C PHE A 163 -5.37 -10.65 -16.77
N ARG A 164 -6.52 -10.63 -16.11
CA ARG A 164 -6.85 -11.58 -15.04
C ARG A 164 -6.88 -13.03 -15.53
N VAL A 165 -7.41 -13.27 -16.73
CA VAL A 165 -7.37 -14.61 -17.35
C VAL A 165 -5.93 -15.06 -17.62
N LEU A 166 -5.09 -14.18 -18.16
CA LEU A 166 -3.69 -14.48 -18.46
C LEU A 166 -2.85 -14.75 -17.22
N ILE A 167 -3.10 -14.04 -16.11
CA ILE A 167 -2.36 -14.23 -14.85
C ILE A 167 -2.93 -15.33 -13.96
N TYR A 168 -4.09 -15.90 -14.30
CA TYR A 168 -4.80 -16.86 -13.46
C TYR A 168 -3.91 -18.02 -12.97
N PRO A 169 -3.04 -18.62 -13.81
CA PRO A 169 -2.17 -19.72 -13.38
C PRO A 169 -1.09 -19.31 -12.39
N VAL A 170 -0.75 -17.99 -12.32
CA VAL A 170 0.31 -17.50 -11.44
C VAL A 170 -0.28 -16.99 -10.13
N TYR A 171 -0.27 -17.83 -9.11
CA TYR A 171 -0.93 -17.54 -7.82
C TYR A 171 -0.51 -16.21 -7.19
N SER A 172 0.79 -15.91 -7.14
CA SER A 172 1.29 -14.68 -6.51
C SER A 172 0.83 -13.41 -7.23
N ILE A 173 0.81 -13.44 -8.58
CA ILE A 173 0.35 -12.30 -9.39
C ILE A 173 -1.17 -12.13 -9.23
N ARG A 174 -1.92 -13.23 -9.24
CA ARG A 174 -3.36 -13.20 -9.02
C ARG A 174 -3.71 -12.61 -7.66
N ARG A 175 -3.02 -13.00 -6.59
CA ARG A 175 -3.25 -12.43 -5.25
C ARG A 175 -2.88 -10.96 -5.16
N ALA A 176 -1.82 -10.55 -5.86
CA ALA A 176 -1.48 -9.14 -5.97
C ALA A 176 -2.58 -8.34 -6.71
N ASP A 177 -3.15 -8.90 -7.78
CA ASP A 177 -4.29 -8.29 -8.48
C ASP A 177 -5.54 -8.23 -7.59
N ASP A 178 -5.89 -9.30 -6.86
CA ASP A 178 -7.02 -9.31 -5.91
C ASP A 178 -6.90 -8.14 -4.92
N LYS A 179 -5.71 -7.91 -4.36
CA LYS A 179 -5.46 -6.78 -3.47
C LYS A 179 -5.67 -5.43 -4.15
N VAL A 180 -5.19 -5.26 -5.38
CA VAL A 180 -5.36 -4.01 -6.14
C VAL A 180 -6.85 -3.76 -6.44
N GLN A 181 -7.63 -4.81 -6.76
CA GLN A 181 -9.06 -4.67 -6.99
C GLN A 181 -9.81 -4.25 -5.72
N LEU A 182 -9.49 -4.85 -4.57
CA LEU A 182 -10.09 -4.46 -3.29
C LEU A 182 -9.70 -3.03 -2.88
N TYR A 183 -8.44 -2.65 -3.07
CA TYR A 183 -7.99 -1.28 -2.85
C TYR A 183 -8.76 -0.28 -3.73
N ARG A 184 -8.95 -0.62 -5.01
CA ARG A 184 -9.75 0.18 -5.94
C ARG A 184 -11.21 0.30 -5.49
N GLN A 185 -11.85 -0.81 -5.08
CA GLN A 185 -13.22 -0.80 -4.58
C GLN A 185 -13.36 0.09 -3.34
N LEU A 186 -12.43 -0.04 -2.38
CA LEU A 186 -12.40 0.79 -1.18
C LEU A 186 -12.22 2.27 -1.54
N TRP A 187 -11.36 2.57 -2.52
CA TRP A 187 -11.18 3.93 -3.02
C TRP A 187 -12.50 4.50 -3.58
N PHE A 188 -13.21 3.74 -4.42
CA PHE A 188 -14.50 4.18 -4.95
C PHE A 188 -15.55 4.39 -3.87
N GLN A 189 -15.59 3.53 -2.88
CA GLN A 189 -16.54 3.68 -1.76
C GLN A 189 -16.24 4.94 -0.93
N LYS A 190 -14.98 5.31 -0.79
CA LYS A 190 -14.54 6.42 0.06
C LYS A 190 -14.57 7.78 -0.64
N TYR A 191 -14.21 7.81 -1.91
CA TYR A 191 -13.95 9.06 -2.66
C TYR A 191 -14.78 9.19 -3.94
N GLY A 192 -15.64 8.26 -4.26
CA GLY A 192 -16.43 8.25 -5.49
C GLY A 192 -15.64 7.71 -6.68
N SER A 193 -15.59 8.42 -7.80
CA SER A 193 -14.90 7.96 -9.02
C SER A 193 -13.43 8.34 -9.04
N ILE A 194 -12.61 7.49 -9.68
CA ILE A 194 -11.25 7.83 -10.09
C ILE A 194 -11.30 8.14 -11.58
N GLY A 195 -11.14 9.41 -11.97
CA GLY A 195 -11.09 9.76 -13.38
C GLY A 195 -11.31 11.24 -13.67
N PRO A 196 -11.37 11.62 -14.94
CA PRO A 196 -11.52 13.02 -15.38
C PRO A 196 -12.79 13.71 -14.86
N SER A 197 -13.81 12.94 -14.45
CA SER A 197 -15.04 13.48 -13.83
C SER A 197 -14.81 14.17 -12.48
N VAL A 198 -13.69 13.91 -11.82
CA VAL A 198 -13.27 14.66 -10.61
C VAL A 198 -12.77 16.06 -10.96
N ARG A 199 -12.53 16.36 -12.25
CA ARG A 199 -12.10 17.70 -12.71
C ARG A 199 -13.22 18.75 -12.71
N GLN A 200 -14.47 18.36 -12.48
CA GLN A 200 -15.64 19.26 -12.56
C GLN A 200 -16.27 19.59 -11.21
N ALA A 201 -15.68 19.12 -10.12
CA ALA A 201 -16.04 19.49 -8.75
C ALA A 201 -14.93 20.32 -8.11
#